data_6e816b9855512897ea0aced299e368d5
#
_entry.id   6e816b9855512897ea0aced299e368d5
#
_cell.length_a   1.000
_cell.length_b   1.000
_cell.length_c   1.000
_cell.angle_alpha   90.00
_cell.angle_beta   90.00
_cell.angle_gamma   90.00
#
_symmetry.space_group_name_H-M   'P 1'
#
loop_
_entity.id
_entity.type
_entity.pdbx_description
1 polymer ?
#
loop_
_entity_poly.entity_id
_entity_poly.type
_entity_poly.pdbx_seq_one_letter_code
_entity_poly.pdbx_strand_id
1 'polypeptide(L)'
;MDEKPEEELVGRVSHWYGKISVMGVTLTGRLAVGDTIRVRGHTTDFTQRVTSMQAWHQDIAEAGPGDQVGIRVAFRARPGDRVYKVTGSG
;
A
#
# COMPACT_ATOMS: atom_id res chain seq x y z
N MET A 1 26.32 11.41 -2.94
CA MET A 1 24.90 11.81 -2.87
C MET A 1 24.04 10.62 -3.17
N ASP A 2 23.19 10.28 -2.25
CA ASP A 2 22.35 9.11 -2.46
C ASP A 2 21.25 9.39 -3.43
N GLU A 3 21.05 8.44 -4.32
CA GLU A 3 19.98 8.51 -5.30
C GLU A 3 18.81 7.66 -4.90
N LYS A 4 18.70 7.31 -3.64
CA LYS A 4 17.62 6.42 -3.22
C LYS A 4 16.29 7.13 -3.34
N PRO A 5 15.26 6.46 -3.86
CA PRO A 5 13.92 7.00 -3.81
C PRO A 5 13.53 7.19 -2.35
N GLU A 6 12.86 8.26 -2.07
CA GLU A 6 12.34 8.47 -0.74
C GLU A 6 11.13 7.61 -0.53
N GLU A 7 11.06 6.98 0.62
CA GLU A 7 9.95 6.13 0.97
C GLU A 7 9.41 6.57 2.32
N GLU A 8 8.11 6.67 2.39
CA GLU A 8 7.43 7.06 3.61
C GLU A 8 6.55 5.91 4.05
N LEU A 9 6.70 5.46 5.29
CA LEU A 9 5.82 4.42 5.80
C LEU A 9 4.42 4.98 5.93
N VAL A 10 3.46 4.37 5.25
CA VAL A 10 2.09 4.85 5.25
C VAL A 10 1.10 3.80 5.74
N GLY A 11 1.55 2.58 6.00
CA GLY A 11 0.62 1.60 6.52
C GLY A 11 1.24 0.23 6.71
N ARG A 12 0.38 -0.67 7.16
CA ARG A 12 0.76 -2.04 7.40
C ARG A 12 -0.35 -2.95 6.90
N VAL A 13 0.04 -4.04 6.24
CA VAL A 13 -0.93 -5.02 5.77
C VAL A 13 -1.54 -5.71 6.97
N SER A 14 -2.87 -5.66 7.06
CA SER A 14 -3.61 -6.30 8.14
C SER A 14 -4.27 -7.59 7.70
N HIS A 15 -4.51 -7.74 6.41
CA HIS A 15 -5.22 -8.90 5.91
C HIS A 15 -4.88 -9.13 4.44
N TRP A 16 -4.92 -10.39 4.02
CA TRP A 16 -4.71 -10.74 2.61
C TRP A 16 -5.92 -11.51 2.10
N TYR A 17 -6.56 -10.94 1.08
CA TYR A 17 -7.74 -11.55 0.44
C TYR A 17 -7.28 -12.18 -0.87
N GLY A 18 -6.83 -13.43 -0.80
CA GLY A 18 -6.15 -14.06 -1.92
C GLY A 18 -7.01 -14.27 -3.15
N LYS A 19 -8.30 -14.50 -2.97
CA LYS A 19 -9.16 -14.78 -4.12
C LYS A 19 -9.34 -13.58 -5.03
N ILE A 20 -9.23 -12.39 -4.48
CA ILE A 20 -9.41 -11.17 -5.26
C ILE A 20 -8.15 -10.35 -5.36
N SER A 21 -7.05 -10.84 -4.83
CA SER A 21 -5.74 -10.18 -4.87
C SER A 21 -5.79 -8.77 -4.28
N VAL A 22 -6.40 -8.67 -3.10
CA VAL A 22 -6.53 -7.41 -2.40
C VAL A 22 -5.85 -7.53 -1.05
N MET A 23 -5.03 -6.55 -0.71
CA MET A 23 -4.46 -6.49 0.63
C MET A 23 -5.24 -5.46 1.43
N GLY A 24 -5.61 -5.85 2.65
CA GLY A 24 -6.18 -4.92 3.63
C GLY A 24 -5.04 -4.20 4.31
N VAL A 25 -5.14 -2.89 4.40
CA VAL A 25 -4.07 -2.07 4.96
C VAL A 25 -4.66 -1.13 6.00
N THR A 26 -4.00 -1.09 7.16
CA THR A 26 -4.29 -0.07 8.16
C THR A 26 -3.32 1.07 7.90
N LEU A 27 -3.83 2.22 7.55
CA LEU A 27 -2.99 3.36 7.18
C LEU A 27 -2.49 4.09 8.42
N THR A 28 -1.24 4.52 8.34
CA THR A 28 -0.64 5.40 9.34
C THR A 28 -0.24 6.72 8.69
N GLY A 29 -0.39 6.82 7.38
CA GLY A 29 -0.13 8.04 6.63
C GLY A 29 -1.13 8.15 5.50
N ARG A 30 -1.03 9.20 4.72
CA ARG A 30 -1.96 9.47 3.64
C ARG A 30 -1.57 8.70 2.39
N LEU A 31 -2.55 8.17 1.70
CA LEU A 31 -2.34 7.43 0.47
C LEU A 31 -3.48 7.73 -0.50
N ALA A 32 -3.16 7.81 -1.79
CA ALA A 32 -4.14 8.12 -2.83
C ALA A 32 -3.94 7.22 -4.04
N VAL A 33 -5.02 7.03 -4.78
CA VAL A 33 -4.93 6.36 -6.09
C VAL A 33 -3.99 7.17 -6.97
N GLY A 34 -3.08 6.47 -7.64
CA GLY A 34 -2.05 7.11 -8.44
C GLY A 34 -0.71 7.16 -7.75
N ASP A 35 -0.68 7.01 -6.44
CA ASP A 35 0.59 6.93 -5.72
C ASP A 35 1.29 5.62 -6.05
N THR A 36 2.61 5.63 -5.95
CA THR A 36 3.41 4.41 -6.07
C THR A 36 3.71 3.91 -4.67
N ILE A 37 3.50 2.63 -4.45
CA ILE A 37 3.76 2.02 -3.16
C ILE A 37 4.77 0.90 -3.31
N ARG A 38 5.50 0.66 -2.24
CA ARG A 38 6.37 -0.49 -2.09
C ARG A 38 5.90 -1.27 -0.87
N VAL A 39 5.70 -2.57 -1.06
CA VAL A 39 5.27 -3.45 0.03
C VAL A 39 6.45 -4.33 0.39
N ARG A 40 6.86 -4.29 1.64
CA ARG A 40 8.04 -5.02 2.10
C ARG A 40 7.73 -5.78 3.36
N GLY A 41 8.20 -7.00 3.40
CA GLY A 41 8.10 -7.85 4.56
C GLY A 41 9.18 -8.90 4.52
N HIS A 42 9.05 -9.90 5.37
CA HIS A 42 10.07 -10.93 5.47
C HIS A 42 10.32 -11.63 4.12
N THR A 43 9.25 -11.94 3.42
CA THR A 43 9.34 -12.60 2.11
C THR A 43 8.65 -11.81 1.02
N THR A 44 8.28 -10.57 1.28
CA THR A 44 7.52 -9.74 0.36
C THR A 44 8.35 -8.52 -0.01
N ASP A 45 8.45 -8.25 -1.30
CA ASP A 45 9.08 -7.01 -1.75
C ASP A 45 8.64 -6.76 -3.18
N PHE A 46 7.70 -5.83 -3.35
CA PHE A 46 7.28 -5.42 -4.68
C PHE A 46 6.86 -3.96 -4.66
N THR A 47 6.87 -3.36 -5.84
CA THR A 47 6.51 -1.95 -6.03
C THR A 47 5.46 -1.89 -7.12
N GLN A 48 4.42 -1.12 -6.89
CA GLN A 48 3.41 -0.88 -7.91
C GLN A 48 2.66 0.41 -7.65
N ARG A 49 1.93 0.84 -8.66
CA ARG A 49 1.06 1.99 -8.52
C ARG A 49 -0.29 1.54 -7.93
N VAL A 50 -0.86 2.38 -7.08
CA VAL A 50 -2.20 2.14 -6.57
C VAL A 50 -3.19 2.49 -7.67
N THR A 51 -3.85 1.47 -8.22
CA THR A 51 -4.80 1.68 -9.31
C THR A 51 -6.24 1.72 -8.80
N SER A 52 -6.50 1.13 -7.63
CA SER A 52 -7.81 1.19 -7.01
C SER A 52 -7.66 1.02 -5.52
N MET A 53 -8.55 1.66 -4.80
CA MET A 53 -8.56 1.61 -3.35
C MET A 53 -10.01 1.64 -2.90
N GLN A 54 -10.33 0.83 -1.90
CA GLN A 54 -11.70 0.73 -1.39
C GLN A 54 -11.71 0.84 0.12
N ALA A 55 -12.77 1.44 0.64
CA ALA A 55 -13.08 1.43 2.05
C ALA A 55 -14.58 1.25 2.19
N TRP A 56 -14.99 0.38 3.12
CA TRP A 56 -16.42 0.13 3.34
C TRP A 56 -17.12 -0.29 2.06
N HIS A 57 -16.45 -1.13 1.24
CA HIS A 57 -16.97 -1.64 -0.02
C HIS A 57 -17.27 -0.57 -1.06
N GLN A 58 -16.63 0.59 -0.92
CA GLN A 58 -16.79 1.69 -1.87
C GLN A 58 -15.43 2.11 -2.39
N ASP A 59 -15.39 2.47 -3.67
CA ASP A 59 -14.18 3.01 -4.25
C ASP A 59 -13.91 4.38 -3.67
N ILE A 60 -12.66 4.60 -3.29
CA ILE A 60 -12.24 5.90 -2.77
C ILE A 60 -10.99 6.34 -3.50
N ALA A 61 -10.78 7.64 -3.54
CA ALA A 61 -9.62 8.21 -4.21
C ALA A 61 -8.44 8.41 -3.28
N GLU A 62 -8.68 8.58 -2.00
CA GLU A 62 -7.62 8.82 -1.03
C GLU A 62 -8.11 8.47 0.37
N ALA A 63 -7.15 8.24 1.26
CA ALA A 63 -7.44 7.93 2.65
C ALA A 63 -6.27 8.40 3.50
N GLY A 64 -6.45 8.45 4.80
CA GLY A 64 -5.46 8.98 5.72
C GLY A 64 -5.24 8.11 6.94
N PRO A 65 -4.45 8.62 7.90
CA PRO A 65 -4.09 7.84 9.08
C PRO A 65 -5.32 7.36 9.83
N GLY A 66 -5.28 6.09 10.24
CA GLY A 66 -6.38 5.48 10.95
C GLY A 66 -7.40 4.79 10.06
N ASP A 67 -7.37 5.04 8.77
CA ASP A 67 -8.30 4.40 7.86
C ASP A 67 -7.84 2.98 7.54
N GLN A 68 -8.82 2.12 7.30
CA GLN A 68 -8.57 0.77 6.81
C GLN A 68 -9.07 0.68 5.39
N VAL A 69 -8.18 0.27 4.49
CA VAL A 69 -8.49 0.27 3.06
C VAL A 69 -8.10 -1.06 2.45
N GLY A 70 -8.72 -1.38 1.32
CA GLY A 70 -8.33 -2.51 0.49
C GLY A 70 -7.66 -2.00 -0.77
N ILE A 71 -6.52 -2.56 -1.10
CA ILE A 71 -5.75 -2.16 -2.28
C ILE A 71 -5.50 -3.38 -3.12
N ARG A 72 -5.89 -3.30 -4.39
CA ARG A 72 -5.65 -4.40 -5.32
C ARG A 72 -4.18 -4.39 -5.73
N VAL A 73 -3.56 -5.56 -5.66
CA VAL A 73 -2.13 -5.67 -5.98
C VAL A 73 -1.90 -6.85 -6.89
N ALA A 74 -0.78 -6.81 -7.61
CA ALA A 74 -0.42 -7.86 -8.56
C ALA A 74 0.28 -9.03 -7.90
N PHE A 75 0.83 -8.83 -6.71
CA PHE A 75 1.59 -9.84 -6.01
C PHE A 75 1.04 -10.07 -4.62
N ARG A 76 1.30 -11.24 -4.08
CA ARG A 76 0.82 -11.59 -2.76
C ARG A 76 1.48 -10.72 -1.69
N ALA A 77 0.67 -10.23 -0.76
CA ALA A 77 1.15 -9.56 0.44
C ALA A 77 0.77 -10.41 1.65
N ARG A 78 1.43 -10.20 2.78
CA ARG A 78 1.17 -10.95 3.99
C ARG A 78 0.86 -10.00 5.12
N PRO A 79 -0.02 -10.40 6.06
CA PRO A 79 -0.26 -9.58 7.23
C PRO A 79 1.06 -9.28 7.95
N GLY A 80 1.22 -8.03 8.36
CA GLY A 80 2.46 -7.58 8.98
C GLY A 80 3.42 -6.92 8.04
N ASP A 81 3.25 -7.09 6.74
CA ASP A 81 4.10 -6.40 5.77
C ASP A 81 3.87 -4.90 5.88
N ARG A 82 4.91 -4.13 5.56
CA ARG A 82 4.85 -2.68 5.62
C ARG A 82 4.62 -2.10 4.24
N VAL A 83 3.84 -1.03 4.21
CA VAL A 83 3.50 -0.34 2.97
C VAL A 83 4.13 1.04 3.01
N TYR A 84 4.96 1.32 2.02
CA TYR A 84 5.64 2.60 1.89
C TYR A 84 5.12 3.32 0.66
N LYS A 85 4.97 4.63 0.78
CA LYS A 85 4.71 5.46 -0.38
C LYS A 85 6.05 5.92 -0.93
N VAL A 86 6.28 5.71 -2.21
CA VAL A 86 7.51 6.12 -2.88
C VAL A 86 7.30 7.56 -3.33
N THR A 87 7.99 8.49 -2.68
CA THR A 87 7.80 9.91 -2.96
C THR A 87 8.97 10.51 -3.69
N GLY A 88 10.12 9.85 -3.66
CA GLY A 88 11.28 10.36 -4.35
C GLY A 88 11.15 10.16 -5.83
N SER A 89 11.48 11.16 -6.57
CA SER A 89 11.55 11.03 -7.99
C SER A 89 13.00 11.10 -8.38
N GLY A 90 13.51 10.07 -8.75
CA GLY A 90 14.91 10.10 -9.11
C GLY A 90 15.22 11.09 -10.19
#